data_e1b50552ff963ae489026b86bb7c6fde
#
_entry.id   e1b50552ff963ae489026b86bb7c6fde
#
_cell.length_a   1.000
_cell.length_b   1.000
_cell.length_c   1.000
_cell.angle_alpha   90.00
_cell.angle_beta   90.00
_cell.angle_gamma   90.00
#
_symmetry.space_group_name_H-M   'P 1'
#
loop_
_entity.id
_entity.type
_entity.pdbx_description
1 polymer ?
#
loop_
_entity_poly.entity_id
_entity_poly.type
_entity_poly.pdbx_seq_one_letter_code
_entity_poly.pdbx_strand_id
1 'polypeptide(L)'
;KEMVKLCLIDKVEDAIDTHMERVKKAYPAYFDTYDEMDQLIDYLNTIPNLYCVGRNGQHRYNNIDHSMVTSFEAVKNILSGRTDKSNIWNVNTEKEYHEEKKA
;
A
#
# COMPACT_ATOMS: atom_id res chain seq x y z
N LYS A 1 -6.87 -28.77 -7.85
CA LYS A 1 -6.41 -29.30 -9.17
C LYS A 1 -5.20 -28.50 -9.71
N GLU A 2 -5.19 -27.16 -9.57
CA GLU A 2 -4.07 -26.30 -10.03
C GLU A 2 -2.78 -26.57 -9.25
N MET A 3 -2.85 -26.75 -7.95
CA MET A 3 -1.72 -27.06 -7.07
C MET A 3 -0.98 -28.33 -7.51
N VAL A 4 -1.72 -29.35 -7.97
CA VAL A 4 -1.13 -30.58 -8.54
C VAL A 4 -0.44 -30.29 -9.85
N LYS A 5 -1.06 -29.48 -10.73
CA LYS A 5 -0.45 -29.09 -12.02
C LYS A 5 0.83 -28.27 -11.85
N LEU A 6 0.91 -27.50 -10.77
CA LEU A 6 2.09 -26.70 -10.43
C LEU A 6 3.12 -27.49 -9.59
N CYS A 7 2.92 -28.79 -9.40
CA CYS A 7 3.77 -29.67 -8.58
C CYS A 7 4.01 -29.17 -7.15
N LEU A 8 3.03 -28.49 -6.58
CA LEU A 8 3.06 -28.02 -5.18
C LEU A 8 2.52 -29.07 -4.20
N ILE A 9 1.68 -29.96 -4.69
CA ILE A 9 1.17 -31.17 -3.98
C ILE A 9 1.11 -32.31 -4.99
N ASP A 10 1.21 -33.55 -4.53
CA ASP A 10 1.22 -34.72 -5.41
C ASP A 10 -0.18 -35.06 -5.94
N LYS A 11 -1.18 -34.95 -5.10
CA LYS A 11 -2.58 -35.28 -5.43
C LYS A 11 -3.56 -34.35 -4.72
N VAL A 12 -4.77 -34.26 -5.22
CA VAL A 12 -5.81 -33.35 -4.69
C VAL A 12 -6.16 -33.67 -3.24
N GLU A 13 -6.12 -34.95 -2.85
CA GLU A 13 -6.44 -35.46 -1.52
C GLU A 13 -5.42 -35.03 -0.45
N ASP A 14 -4.24 -34.53 -0.85
CA ASP A 14 -3.24 -33.99 0.06
C ASP A 14 -3.65 -32.60 0.62
N ALA A 15 -4.65 -31.96 0.00
CA ALA A 15 -5.22 -30.73 0.52
C ALA A 15 -6.22 -31.05 1.62
N ILE A 16 -5.85 -30.80 2.88
CA ILE A 16 -6.65 -31.10 4.08
C ILE A 16 -7.84 -30.16 4.19
N ASP A 17 -7.62 -28.88 3.90
CA ASP A 17 -8.64 -27.82 3.96
C ASP A 17 -8.29 -26.68 2.98
N THR A 18 -9.29 -25.89 2.62
CA THR A 18 -9.12 -24.71 1.76
C THR A 18 -9.99 -23.57 2.26
N HIS A 19 -9.41 -22.38 2.29
CA HIS A 19 -10.12 -21.16 2.58
C HIS A 19 -9.94 -20.16 1.43
N MET A 20 -11.03 -19.47 1.07
CA MET A 20 -11.00 -18.39 0.08
C MET A 20 -11.57 -17.12 0.69
N GLU A 21 -10.73 -16.11 0.78
CA GLU A 21 -11.16 -14.78 1.22
C GLU A 21 -11.25 -13.86 0.01
N ARG A 22 -12.34 -13.09 -0.07
CA ARG A 22 -12.52 -12.06 -1.10
C ARG A 22 -12.42 -10.69 -0.48
N VAL A 23 -11.27 -10.06 -0.64
CA VAL A 23 -11.02 -8.70 -0.16
C VAL A 23 -11.35 -7.71 -1.27
N LYS A 24 -12.36 -6.86 -1.05
CA LYS A 24 -12.68 -5.77 -1.98
C LYS A 24 -11.69 -4.62 -1.79
N LYS A 25 -11.27 -4.00 -2.91
CA LYS A 25 -10.36 -2.84 -2.88
C LYS A 25 -9.05 -3.12 -2.12
N ALA A 26 -8.46 -4.30 -2.34
CA ALA A 26 -7.23 -4.73 -1.67
C ALA A 26 -6.01 -3.89 -2.06
N TYR A 27 -6.01 -3.33 -3.28
CA TYR A 27 -4.91 -2.55 -3.85
C TYR A 27 -5.41 -1.23 -4.45
N PRO A 28 -4.62 -0.14 -4.35
CA PRO A 28 -4.89 1.07 -5.09
C PRO A 28 -4.72 0.81 -6.59
N ALA A 29 -5.50 1.50 -7.41
CA ALA A 29 -5.40 1.45 -8.86
C ALA A 29 -4.88 2.81 -9.37
N TYR A 30 -3.84 2.78 -10.20
CA TYR A 30 -3.14 3.97 -10.72
C TYR A 30 -3.61 4.25 -12.16
N PHE A 31 -4.85 4.66 -12.32
CA PHE A 31 -5.43 5.03 -13.60
C PHE A 31 -6.46 6.16 -13.45
N ASP A 32 -7.00 6.62 -14.56
CA ASP A 32 -7.94 7.72 -14.64
C ASP A 32 -7.41 9.02 -13.98
N THR A 33 -8.07 9.47 -12.92
CA THR A 33 -7.76 10.71 -12.20
C THR A 33 -6.60 10.59 -11.20
N TYR A 34 -5.84 9.49 -11.21
CA TYR A 34 -4.72 9.33 -10.26
C TYR A 34 -3.65 10.43 -10.42
N ASP A 35 -3.48 10.97 -11.62
CA ASP A 35 -2.57 12.09 -11.87
C ASP A 35 -2.99 13.40 -11.15
N GLU A 36 -4.25 13.50 -10.72
CA GLU A 36 -4.77 14.61 -9.92
C GLU A 36 -4.59 14.40 -8.41
N MET A 37 -3.93 13.31 -8.00
CA MET A 37 -3.75 12.93 -6.60
C MET A 37 -3.03 14.01 -5.79
N ASP A 38 -2.15 14.79 -6.42
CA ASP A 38 -1.42 15.88 -5.76
C ASP A 38 -2.38 16.97 -5.24
N GLN A 39 -3.47 17.26 -5.94
CA GLN A 39 -4.49 18.22 -5.49
C GLN A 39 -5.21 17.73 -4.21
N LEU A 40 -5.49 16.42 -4.15
CA LEU A 40 -6.06 15.82 -2.95
C LEU A 40 -5.08 15.84 -1.79
N ILE A 41 -3.81 15.53 -2.03
CA ILE A 41 -2.74 15.57 -1.02
C ILE A 41 -2.61 16.99 -0.45
N ASP A 42 -2.60 18.00 -1.30
CA ASP A 42 -2.51 19.41 -0.89
C ASP A 42 -3.69 19.78 0.02
N TYR A 43 -4.90 19.39 -0.37
CA TYR A 43 -6.10 19.61 0.47
C TYR A 43 -5.99 18.88 1.82
N LEU A 44 -5.62 17.59 1.84
CA LEU A 44 -5.50 16.82 3.08
C LEU A 44 -4.41 17.38 4.00
N ASN A 45 -3.34 17.96 3.44
CA ASN A 45 -2.28 18.60 4.20
C ASN A 45 -2.72 19.90 4.90
N THR A 46 -3.82 20.54 4.46
CA THR A 46 -4.38 21.71 5.15
C THR A 46 -5.00 21.37 6.51
N ILE A 47 -5.30 20.08 6.75
CA ILE A 47 -5.92 19.63 7.99
C ILE A 47 -4.83 19.29 9.02
N PRO A 48 -4.60 20.12 10.07
CA PRO A 48 -3.39 20.01 10.91
C PRO A 48 -3.21 18.66 11.61
N ASN A 49 -4.29 18.08 12.11
CA ASN A 49 -4.29 16.84 12.90
C ASN A 49 -4.62 15.58 12.10
N LEU A 50 -4.61 15.64 10.77
CA LEU A 50 -4.80 14.49 9.88
C LEU A 50 -3.46 14.02 9.32
N TYR A 51 -3.12 12.75 9.52
CA TYR A 51 -1.93 12.10 8.97
C TYR A 51 -2.33 10.90 8.13
N CYS A 52 -2.04 10.95 6.84
CA CYS A 52 -2.30 9.85 5.90
C CYS A 52 -1.10 8.90 5.88
N VAL A 53 -1.28 7.70 6.42
CA VAL A 53 -0.20 6.71 6.55
C VAL A 53 -0.61 5.35 5.99
N GLY A 54 0.38 4.56 5.61
CA GLY A 54 0.18 3.22 5.08
C GLY A 54 -0.41 3.19 3.67
N ARG A 55 -0.66 1.98 3.19
CA ARG A 55 -1.13 1.73 1.82
C ARG A 55 -2.46 2.43 1.51
N ASN A 56 -3.46 2.23 2.35
CA ASN A 56 -4.79 2.77 2.11
C ASN A 56 -4.87 4.27 2.41
N GLY A 57 -4.21 4.74 3.48
CA GLY A 57 -4.22 6.15 3.86
C GLY A 57 -3.54 7.04 2.83
N GLN A 58 -2.51 6.55 2.16
CA GLN A 58 -1.81 7.28 1.10
C GLN A 58 -2.32 6.95 -0.31
N HIS A 59 -3.19 5.96 -0.46
CA HIS A 59 -3.60 5.41 -1.75
C HIS A 59 -2.39 5.08 -2.65
N ARG A 60 -1.38 4.45 -2.07
CA ARG A 60 -0.12 4.05 -2.72
C ARG A 60 0.16 2.57 -2.54
N TYR A 61 0.91 2.01 -3.47
CA TYR A 61 1.32 0.60 -3.43
C TYR A 61 2.46 0.37 -2.42
N ASN A 62 2.20 0.71 -1.16
CA ASN A 62 3.16 0.56 -0.08
C ASN A 62 3.29 -0.90 0.36
N ASN A 63 4.51 -1.38 0.47
CA ASN A 63 4.84 -2.62 1.16
C ASN A 63 4.71 -2.43 2.69
N ILE A 64 4.90 -3.50 3.45
CA ILE A 64 4.79 -3.47 4.92
C ILE A 64 5.77 -2.47 5.53
N ASP A 65 7.03 -2.48 5.07
CA ASP A 65 8.09 -1.55 5.50
C ASP A 65 7.74 -0.09 5.23
N HIS A 66 7.30 0.25 4.01
CA HIS A 66 6.83 1.59 3.67
C HIS A 66 5.67 2.03 4.59
N SER A 67 4.70 1.14 4.82
CA SER A 67 3.55 1.44 5.69
C SER A 67 3.97 1.71 7.14
N MET A 68 4.95 0.97 7.66
CA MET A 68 5.52 1.20 8.99
C MET A 68 6.28 2.52 9.06
N VAL A 69 7.14 2.81 8.08
CA VAL A 69 7.94 4.03 8.06
C VAL A 69 7.07 5.27 7.96
N THR A 70 5.99 5.26 7.16
CA THR A 70 5.04 6.40 7.12
C THR A 70 4.45 6.70 8.50
N SER A 71 4.15 5.65 9.28
CA SER A 71 3.62 5.79 10.64
C SER A 71 4.68 6.37 11.60
N PHE A 72 5.93 5.92 11.50
CA PHE A 72 7.03 6.47 12.30
C PHE A 72 7.28 7.94 11.99
N GLU A 73 7.25 8.33 10.73
CA GLU A 73 7.42 9.73 10.33
C GLU A 73 6.25 10.61 10.84
N ALA A 74 5.01 10.08 10.82
CA ALA A 74 3.87 10.79 11.39
C ALA A 74 4.05 11.03 12.90
N VAL A 75 4.48 10.01 13.65
CA VAL A 75 4.75 10.15 15.09
C VAL A 75 5.88 11.14 15.36
N LYS A 76 6.96 11.14 14.58
CA LYS A 76 8.03 12.14 14.68
C LYS A 76 7.51 13.57 14.50
N ASN A 77 6.63 13.78 13.50
CA ASN A 77 6.03 15.09 13.26
C ASN A 77 5.18 15.54 14.46
N ILE A 78 4.36 14.65 15.01
CA ILE A 78 3.54 14.93 16.20
C ILE A 78 4.44 15.32 17.40
N LEU A 79 5.47 14.55 17.69
CA LEU A 79 6.35 14.77 18.82
C LEU A 79 7.19 16.04 18.69
N SER A 80 7.60 16.39 17.47
CA SER A 80 8.41 17.60 17.20
C SER A 80 7.58 18.86 16.93
N GLY A 81 6.25 18.73 16.84
CA GLY A 81 5.37 19.84 16.46
C GLY A 81 5.53 20.28 14.99
N ARG A 82 6.09 19.42 14.14
CA ARG A 82 6.27 19.70 12.72
C ARG A 82 4.94 19.71 12.00
N THR A 83 4.65 20.78 11.28
CA THR A 83 3.40 20.94 10.49
C THR A 83 3.54 20.44 9.06
N ASP A 84 4.74 20.51 8.49
CA ASP A 84 5.02 19.96 7.16
C ASP A 84 5.01 18.43 7.19
N LYS A 85 4.27 17.83 6.25
CA LYS A 85 4.04 16.38 6.15
C LYS A 85 4.75 15.73 4.96
N SER A 86 5.60 16.47 4.27
CA SER A 86 6.32 16.01 3.07
C SER A 86 7.15 14.75 3.33
N ASN A 87 7.75 14.62 4.53
CA ASN A 87 8.52 13.44 4.91
C ASN A 87 7.67 12.15 4.91
N ILE A 88 6.38 12.23 5.25
CA ILE A 88 5.46 11.09 5.24
C ILE A 88 5.14 10.69 3.80
N TRP A 89 4.87 11.67 2.93
CA TRP A 89 4.55 11.44 1.53
C TRP A 89 5.76 10.99 0.69
N ASN A 90 6.97 11.30 1.12
CA ASN A 90 8.22 10.96 0.42
C ASN A 90 8.78 9.57 0.78
N VAL A 91 8.13 8.81 1.67
CA VAL A 91 8.55 7.45 2.02
C VAL A 91 8.53 6.52 0.80
N ASN A 92 7.51 6.65 -0.04
CA ASN A 92 7.41 5.93 -1.30
C ASN A 92 6.92 6.89 -2.39
N THR A 93 7.76 7.14 -3.39
CA THR A 93 7.47 8.03 -4.52
C THR A 93 7.21 7.28 -5.82
N GLU A 94 7.21 5.95 -5.81
CA GLU A 94 6.93 5.14 -6.99
C GLU A 94 5.48 5.34 -7.45
N LYS A 95 5.32 5.78 -8.69
CA LYS A 95 4.02 5.96 -9.35
C LYS A 95 3.58 4.74 -10.15
N GLU A 96 4.50 3.79 -10.37
CA GLU A 96 4.25 2.57 -11.12
C GLU A 96 4.74 1.36 -10.32
N TYR A 97 3.93 0.32 -10.30
CA TYR A 97 4.35 -0.97 -9.76
C TYR A 97 5.02 -1.78 -10.87
N HIS A 98 6.33 -1.90 -10.78
CA HIS A 98 7.09 -2.74 -11.68
C HIS A 98 7.19 -4.17 -11.12
N GLU A 99 6.28 -5.05 -11.52
CA GLU A 99 6.58 -6.48 -11.48
C GLU A 99 7.54 -6.79 -12.64
N GLU A 100 8.82 -6.89 -12.36
CA GLU A 100 9.73 -7.52 -13.31
C GLU A 100 9.28 -8.97 -13.52
N LYS A 101 8.61 -9.24 -14.63
CA LYS A 101 8.51 -10.61 -15.14
C LYS A 101 9.90 -11.04 -15.51
N LYS A 102 10.60 -11.72 -14.60
CA LYS A 102 11.76 -12.51 -14.99
C LYS A 102 11.26 -13.58 -15.95
N ALA A 103 11.62 -13.39 -17.21
CA ALA A 103 11.42 -14.37 -18.26
C ALA A 103 12.17 -15.67 -17.91
#